data_68624b1742427a9b1fc82cc72f85a05c
#
_entry.id   68624b1742427a9b1fc82cc72f85a05c
#
_cell.length_a   1.000
_cell.length_b   1.000
_cell.length_c   1.000
_cell.angle_alpha   90.00
_cell.angle_beta   90.00
_cell.angle_gamma   90.00
#
_symmetry.space_group_name_H-M   'P 1'
#
loop_
_entity.id
_entity.type
_entity.pdbx_description
1 polymer ?
#
loop_
_entity_poly.entity_id
_entity_poly.type
_entity_poly.pdbx_seq_one_letter_code
_entity_poly.pdbx_strand_id
1 'polypeptide(L)' 'MEKLWRIEELTTEGWKLLDDKAVKLTKEQCDVKLNEFMASGVTASRMRGVPDVGQP' A
#
# COMPACT_ATOMS: atom_id res chain seq x y z
N MET A 1 -2.11 12.45 16.58
CA MET A 1 -1.76 12.49 15.17
C MET A 1 -2.15 11.21 14.50
N GLU A 2 -2.60 11.36 13.27
CA GLU A 2 -3.09 10.22 12.55
C GLU A 2 -1.96 9.44 11.90
N LYS A 3 -1.99 8.12 12.04
CA LYS A 3 -1.01 7.26 11.39
C LYS A 3 -1.39 7.11 9.93
N LEU A 4 -0.43 7.29 9.06
CA LEU A 4 -0.65 7.12 7.62
C LEU A 4 -0.02 5.84 7.15
N TRP A 5 -0.50 5.34 6.01
CA TRP A 5 -0.12 4.06 5.48
C TRP A 5 0.28 4.18 4.02
N ARG A 6 0.99 3.18 3.53
CA ARG A 6 1.27 3.07 2.11
C ARG A 6 1.14 1.61 1.71
N ILE A 7 1.01 1.38 0.42
CA ILE A 7 0.83 0.02 -0.10
C ILE A 7 2.07 -0.37 -0.87
N GLU A 8 2.61 -1.53 -0.56
CA GLU A 8 3.77 -2.08 -1.23
C GLU A 8 3.42 -3.36 -1.95
N GLU A 9 4.13 -3.64 -3.02
CA GLU A 9 3.96 -4.84 -3.82
C GLU A 9 5.23 -5.66 -3.78
N LEU A 10 5.07 -6.99 -3.73
CA LEU A 10 6.22 -7.88 -3.78
C LEU A 10 6.65 -8.06 -5.22
N THR A 11 7.87 -7.63 -5.51
CA THR A 11 8.46 -7.75 -6.84
C THR A 11 9.63 -8.73 -6.79
N THR A 12 10.24 -8.98 -7.92
CA THR A 12 11.42 -9.84 -7.97
C THR A 12 12.59 -9.25 -7.20
N GLU A 13 12.55 -7.96 -6.93
CA GLU A 13 13.60 -7.27 -6.17
C GLU A 13 13.19 -7.01 -4.72
N GLY A 14 12.04 -7.56 -4.31
CA GLY A 14 11.55 -7.38 -2.95
C GLY A 14 10.33 -6.48 -2.91
N TRP A 15 10.04 -5.96 -1.72
CA TRP A 15 8.88 -5.11 -1.53
C TRP A 15 9.17 -3.71 -2.04
N LYS A 16 8.32 -3.23 -2.91
CA LYS A 16 8.45 -1.88 -3.46
C LYS A 16 7.11 -1.18 -3.45
N LEU A 17 7.13 0.13 -3.50
CA LEU A 17 5.90 0.91 -3.54
C LEU A 17 5.09 0.52 -4.77
N LEU A 18 3.81 0.21 -4.55
CA LEU A 18 2.95 -0.24 -5.63
C LEU A 18 2.64 0.88 -6.62
N ASP A 19 2.38 2.07 -6.10
CA ASP A 19 1.99 3.21 -6.92
C ASP A 19 2.41 4.48 -6.18
N ASP A 20 2.86 5.47 -6.91
CA ASP A 20 3.23 6.75 -6.33
C ASP A 20 2.10 7.36 -5.51
N LYS A 21 0.87 7.06 -5.89
CA LYS A 21 -0.29 7.62 -5.23
C LYS A 21 -0.77 6.78 -4.05
N ALA A 22 -0.17 5.62 -3.84
CA ALA A 22 -0.56 4.73 -2.75
C ALA A 22 0.26 5.00 -1.51
N VAL A 23 0.37 6.27 -1.13
CA VAL A 23 1.13 6.70 0.05
C VAL A 23 0.31 7.70 0.84
N LYS A 24 0.67 7.88 2.10
CA LYS A 24 0.03 8.85 2.99
C LYS A 24 -1.47 8.62 3.05
N LEU A 25 -1.85 7.35 3.15
CA LEU A 25 -3.25 6.96 3.20
C LEU A 25 -3.69 6.76 4.64
N THR A 26 -4.94 7.16 4.94
CA THR A 26 -5.52 6.74 6.21
C THR A 26 -5.79 5.24 6.15
N LYS A 27 -6.11 4.66 7.32
CA LYS A 27 -6.39 3.22 7.35
C LYS A 27 -7.53 2.86 6.42
N GLU A 28 -8.59 3.67 6.42
CA GLU A 28 -9.73 3.43 5.55
C GLU A 28 -9.34 3.54 4.08
N GLN A 29 -8.57 4.57 3.75
CA GLN A 29 -8.12 4.75 2.37
C GLN A 29 -7.22 3.60 1.93
N CYS A 30 -6.38 3.13 2.83
CA CYS A 30 -5.51 2.00 2.54
C CYS A 30 -6.34 0.76 2.22
N ASP A 31 -7.37 0.49 3.01
CA ASP A 31 -8.23 -0.67 2.77
C ASP A 31 -8.95 -0.56 1.43
N VAL A 32 -9.46 0.63 1.10
CA VAL A 32 -10.13 0.85 -0.17
C VAL A 32 -9.16 0.63 -1.33
N LYS A 33 -7.95 1.17 -1.21
CA LYS A 33 -6.95 1.00 -2.27
C LYS A 33 -6.56 -0.45 -2.46
N LEU A 34 -6.39 -1.20 -1.36
CA LEU A 34 -6.06 -2.62 -1.46
C LEU A 34 -7.16 -3.36 -2.23
N ASN A 35 -8.42 -3.06 -1.93
CA ASN A 35 -9.53 -3.68 -2.64
C ASN A 35 -9.53 -3.30 -4.12
N GLU A 36 -9.22 -2.05 -4.43
CA GLU A 36 -9.16 -1.61 -5.83
C GLU A 36 -8.08 -2.35 -6.60
N PHE A 37 -6.91 -2.51 -5.99
CA PHE A 37 -5.82 -3.22 -6.67
C PHE A 37 -6.14 -4.69 -6.85
N MET A 38 -6.79 -5.31 -5.86
CA MET A 38 -7.21 -6.69 -6.03
C MET A 38 -8.22 -6.83 -7.16
N ALA A 39 -9.14 -5.88 -7.28
CA ALA A 39 -10.11 -5.91 -8.35
C ALA A 39 -9.46 -5.75 -9.72
N SER A 40 -8.32 -5.08 -9.79
CA SER A 40 -7.61 -4.90 -11.05
C SER A 40 -6.66 -6.07 -11.35
N GLY A 41 -6.57 -7.06 -10.46
CA GLY A 41 -5.82 -8.28 -10.75
C GLY A 41 -4.57 -8.48 -9.91
N VAL A 42 -4.24 -7.58 -8.99
CA VAL A 42 -3.07 -7.75 -8.14
C VAL A 42 -3.41 -8.76 -7.04
N THR A 43 -2.55 -9.74 -6.85
CA THR A 43 -2.78 -10.80 -5.87
C THR A 43 -2.61 -10.25 -4.45
N ALA A 44 -3.53 -10.59 -3.56
CA ALA A 44 -3.49 -10.10 -2.19
C ALA A 44 -2.20 -10.49 -1.48
N SER A 45 -1.67 -11.68 -1.76
CA SER A 45 -0.43 -12.14 -1.13
C SER A 45 0.79 -11.36 -1.60
N ARG A 46 0.66 -10.57 -2.64
CA ARG A 46 1.75 -9.77 -3.18
C ARG A 46 1.60 -8.29 -2.84
N MET A 47 0.65 -7.95 -1.99
CA MET A 47 0.44 -6.59 -1.55
C MET A 47 0.45 -6.52 -0.05
N ARG A 48 0.82 -5.37 0.48
CA ARG A 48 0.69 -5.16 1.91
C ARG A 48 0.54 -3.67 2.19
N GLY A 49 -0.23 -3.36 3.22
CA GLY A 49 -0.30 -2.00 3.74
C GLY A 49 0.64 -1.88 4.91
N VAL A 50 1.55 -0.94 4.87
CA VAL A 50 2.51 -0.73 5.94
C VAL A 50 2.46 0.71 6.37
N PRO A 51 2.86 1.00 7.63
CA PRO A 51 2.91 2.39 8.07
C PRO A 51 3.86 3.20 7.20
N ASP A 52 3.42 4.39 6.83
CA ASP A 52 4.25 5.29 6.05
C ASP A 52 5.09 6.11 7.02
N VAL A 53 6.21 5.56 7.42
CA VAL A 53 7.04 6.12 8.48
C VAL A 53 8.33 6.72 7.96
N GLY A 54 8.37 7.03 6.69
CA GLY A 54 9.58 7.58 6.10
C GLY A 54 9.86 9.01 6.47
N GLN A 55 8.92 9.67 7.12
CA GLN A 55 9.11 11.05 7.44
C GLN A 55 9.55 11.22 8.84
N PRO A 56 10.46 12.08 9.06
CA PRO A 56 10.81 12.47 10.42
C PRO A 56 9.62 13.04 11.13
#